data_b814415ba73b1395cdf5660d0655dfd3
#
_entry.id   b814415ba73b1395cdf5660d0655dfd3
#
_cell.length_a   1.000
_cell.length_b   1.000
_cell.length_c   1.000
_cell.angle_alpha   90.00
_cell.angle_beta   90.00
_cell.angle_gamma   90.00
#
_symmetry.space_group_name_H-M   'P 1'
#
loop_
_entity.id
_entity.type
_entity.pdbx_description
1 polymer ?
#
loop_
_entity_poly.entity_id
_entity_poly.type
_entity_poly.pdbx_seq_one_letter_code
_entity_poly.pdbx_strand_id
1 'polypeptide(L)'
;PYLYLALLISAICCIPILYWNLQYDFISFSFHGARVGGNKLNFNTFGTEIAGEFFYNNPINFILAIIATMASLKKRLQLDKQVQRLVLCIALPMILVFLVFSLTRPTLPHWNAPAYVSLILLSAVYLRDKHNKSDKLPKAIPASLSVLLLSLAAGGAEIKTGFIPLDKHTEPEQLGRDDF
;
A
#
# COMPACT_ATOMS: atom_id res chain seq x y z
N PRO A 1 -6.15 -26.56 -17.55
CA PRO A 1 -7.53 -26.25 -18.00
C PRO A 1 -8.20 -25.18 -17.14
N TYR A 2 -8.08 -25.20 -15.81
CA TYR A 2 -8.76 -24.24 -14.91
C TYR A 2 -8.30 -22.79 -15.09
N LEU A 3 -7.05 -22.56 -15.47
CA LEU A 3 -6.54 -21.19 -15.74
C LEU A 3 -7.28 -20.55 -16.92
N TYR A 4 -7.51 -21.27 -17.99
CA TYR A 4 -8.24 -20.77 -19.17
C TYR A 4 -9.72 -20.49 -18.83
N LEU A 5 -10.33 -21.33 -18.00
CA LEU A 5 -11.67 -21.09 -17.52
C LEU A 5 -11.76 -19.83 -16.65
N ALA A 6 -10.79 -19.64 -15.75
CA ALA A 6 -10.69 -18.43 -14.92
C ALA A 6 -10.53 -17.17 -15.78
N LEU A 7 -9.64 -17.22 -16.80
CA LEU A 7 -9.46 -16.11 -17.74
C LEU A 7 -10.74 -15.81 -18.53
N LEU A 8 -11.46 -16.83 -18.99
CA LEU A 8 -12.72 -16.68 -19.71
C LEU A 8 -13.77 -16.00 -18.82
N ILE A 9 -13.95 -16.49 -17.58
CA ILE A 9 -14.89 -15.89 -16.62
C ILE A 9 -14.50 -14.43 -16.34
N SER A 10 -13.22 -14.14 -16.11
CA SER A 10 -12.73 -12.78 -15.88
C SER A 10 -13.02 -11.88 -17.08
N ALA A 11 -12.81 -12.35 -18.30
CA ALA A 11 -13.10 -11.60 -19.51
C ALA A 11 -14.61 -11.29 -19.65
N ILE A 12 -15.48 -12.27 -19.34
CA ILE A 12 -16.93 -12.07 -19.33
C ILE A 12 -17.33 -11.01 -18.29
N CYS A 13 -16.74 -11.05 -17.09
CA CYS A 13 -17.00 -10.05 -16.04
C CYS A 13 -16.55 -8.64 -16.45
N CYS A 14 -15.57 -8.49 -17.35
CA CYS A 14 -15.13 -7.19 -17.85
C CYS A 14 -16.04 -6.62 -18.96
N ILE A 15 -16.89 -7.44 -19.61
CA ILE A 15 -17.75 -6.98 -20.71
C ILE A 15 -18.63 -5.78 -20.34
N PRO A 16 -19.31 -5.74 -19.18
CA PRO A 16 -20.15 -4.58 -18.82
C PRO A 16 -19.35 -3.28 -18.73
N ILE A 17 -18.11 -3.35 -18.19
CA ILE A 17 -17.22 -2.19 -18.06
C ILE A 17 -16.77 -1.71 -19.44
N LEU A 18 -16.39 -2.64 -20.34
CA LEU A 18 -15.98 -2.30 -21.69
C LEU A 18 -17.15 -1.70 -22.49
N TYR A 19 -18.35 -2.32 -22.39
CA TYR A 19 -19.54 -1.83 -23.05
C TYR A 19 -19.90 -0.41 -22.60
N TRP A 20 -19.87 -0.16 -21.28
CA TRP A 20 -20.11 1.17 -20.73
C TRP A 20 -19.07 2.19 -21.24
N ASN A 21 -17.78 1.86 -21.25
CA ASN A 21 -16.74 2.74 -21.76
C ASN A 21 -16.90 3.03 -23.25
N LEU A 22 -17.34 2.05 -24.07
CA LEU A 22 -17.64 2.26 -25.48
C LEU A 22 -18.80 3.25 -25.69
N GLN A 23 -19.81 3.24 -24.81
CA GLN A 23 -20.94 4.17 -24.89
C GLN A 23 -20.58 5.60 -24.46
N TYR A 24 -19.57 5.76 -23.62
CA TYR A 24 -19.15 7.06 -23.06
C TYR A 24 -17.75 7.47 -23.48
N ASP A 25 -17.35 7.19 -24.73
CA ASP A 25 -16.08 7.61 -25.33
C ASP A 25 -14.85 7.31 -24.50
N PHE A 26 -14.83 6.14 -23.83
CA PHE A 26 -13.73 5.71 -22.98
C PHE A 26 -13.39 6.69 -21.84
N ILE A 27 -14.39 7.36 -21.29
CA ILE A 27 -14.23 8.38 -20.26
C ILE A 27 -13.41 7.90 -19.05
N SER A 28 -13.57 6.63 -18.62
CA SER A 28 -12.75 6.08 -17.53
C SER A 28 -11.28 6.04 -17.88
N PHE A 29 -10.94 5.66 -19.11
CA PHE A 29 -9.55 5.59 -19.55
C PHE A 29 -8.96 6.98 -19.76
N SER A 30 -9.71 7.93 -20.30
CA SER A 30 -9.26 9.31 -20.47
C SER A 30 -9.05 9.99 -19.12
N PHE A 31 -9.96 9.80 -18.16
CA PHE A 31 -9.86 10.33 -16.81
C PHE A 31 -8.63 9.79 -16.05
N HIS A 32 -8.45 8.47 -16.04
CA HIS A 32 -7.29 7.86 -15.40
C HIS A 32 -6.00 8.12 -16.19
N GLY A 33 -6.04 8.08 -17.52
CA GLY A 33 -4.90 8.37 -18.37
C GLY A 33 -4.38 9.80 -18.22
N ALA A 34 -5.27 10.77 -18.12
CA ALA A 34 -4.89 12.15 -17.82
C ALA A 34 -4.22 12.31 -16.45
N ARG A 35 -4.56 11.46 -15.49
CA ARG A 35 -3.93 11.42 -14.16
C ARG A 35 -2.56 10.74 -14.15
N VAL A 36 -2.26 9.84 -15.08
CA VAL A 36 -0.98 9.11 -15.13
C VAL A 36 0.12 9.92 -15.83
N GLY A 37 -0.23 10.81 -16.77
CA GLY A 37 0.72 11.59 -17.56
C GLY A 37 1.21 12.86 -16.83
N GLY A 38 2.12 12.78 -15.89
CA GLY A 38 2.82 13.93 -15.31
C GLY A 38 4.09 14.25 -16.11
N ASN A 39 4.25 15.50 -16.56
CA ASN A 39 5.38 15.92 -17.39
C ASN A 39 6.59 16.42 -16.60
N LYS A 40 6.51 16.54 -15.28
CA LYS A 40 7.59 17.08 -14.45
C LYS A 40 7.83 16.20 -13.23
N LEU A 41 9.08 15.93 -12.92
CA LEU A 41 9.47 15.25 -11.69
C LEU A 41 9.17 16.15 -10.48
N ASN A 42 8.52 15.58 -9.48
CA ASN A 42 8.18 16.24 -8.23
C ASN A 42 8.66 15.39 -7.04
N PHE A 43 9.79 15.77 -6.48
CA PHE A 43 10.36 15.06 -5.33
C PHE A 43 9.58 15.26 -4.03
N ASN A 44 8.74 16.31 -3.95
CA ASN A 44 7.88 16.51 -2.79
C ASN A 44 6.79 15.45 -2.72
N THR A 45 6.14 15.14 -3.85
CA THR A 45 5.12 14.07 -3.91
C THR A 45 5.73 12.70 -3.62
N PHE A 46 6.95 12.45 -4.10
CA PHE A 46 7.70 11.23 -3.77
C PHE A 46 8.02 11.13 -2.27
N GLY A 47 8.49 12.20 -1.65
CA GLY A 47 8.74 12.25 -0.21
C GLY A 47 7.47 12.07 0.61
N THR A 48 6.36 12.68 0.18
CA THR A 48 5.04 12.53 0.81
C THR A 48 4.54 11.09 0.74
N GLU A 49 4.74 10.41 -0.40
CA GLU A 49 4.36 8.99 -0.54
C GLU A 49 5.14 8.10 0.42
N ILE A 50 6.47 8.24 0.48
CA ILE A 50 7.31 7.45 1.41
C ILE A 50 6.91 7.70 2.87
N ALA A 51 6.73 8.97 3.25
CA ALA A 51 6.28 9.33 4.59
C ALA A 51 4.88 8.78 4.87
N GLY A 52 3.98 8.89 3.91
CA GLY A 52 2.63 8.34 3.99
C GLY A 52 2.65 6.82 4.17
N GLU A 53 3.42 6.09 3.39
CA GLU A 53 3.58 4.64 3.56
C GLU A 53 4.13 4.26 4.92
N PHE A 54 5.12 5.00 5.42
CA PHE A 54 5.71 4.78 6.74
C PHE A 54 4.66 4.90 7.86
N PHE A 55 3.85 5.95 7.85
CA PHE A 55 2.84 6.16 8.88
C PHE A 55 1.60 5.28 8.68
N TYR A 56 1.13 5.11 7.44
CA TYR A 56 -0.05 4.31 7.13
C TYR A 56 0.13 2.82 7.48
N ASN A 57 1.30 2.27 7.19
CA ASN A 57 1.59 0.86 7.46
C ASN A 57 2.07 0.60 8.91
N ASN A 58 1.95 1.55 9.81
CA ASN A 58 2.57 1.52 11.12
C ASN A 58 4.12 1.50 11.03
N PRO A 59 4.84 2.48 11.58
CA PRO A 59 6.29 2.62 11.45
C PRO A 59 7.08 1.35 11.76
N ILE A 60 6.65 0.57 12.75
CA ILE A 60 7.31 -0.67 13.15
C ILE A 60 7.13 -1.75 12.09
N ASN A 61 5.91 -1.91 11.57
CA ASN A 61 5.62 -2.87 10.51
C ASN A 61 6.32 -2.50 9.19
N PHE A 62 6.38 -1.23 8.86
CA PHE A 62 7.11 -0.72 7.69
C PHE A 62 8.60 -1.09 7.76
N ILE A 63 9.25 -0.81 8.90
CA ILE A 63 10.66 -1.17 9.12
C ILE A 63 10.85 -2.68 9.08
N LEU A 64 9.97 -3.45 9.71
CA LEU A 64 10.01 -4.92 9.68
C LEU A 64 9.85 -5.45 8.25
N ALA A 65 8.95 -4.89 7.46
CA ALA A 65 8.74 -5.28 6.07
C ALA A 65 10.01 -5.09 5.24
N ILE A 66 10.71 -3.96 5.41
CA ILE A 66 12.00 -3.71 4.76
C ILE A 66 13.05 -4.74 5.19
N ILE A 67 13.21 -4.94 6.50
CA ILE A 67 14.21 -5.88 7.04
C ILE A 67 13.93 -7.31 6.58
N ALA A 68 12.67 -7.74 6.63
CA ALA A 68 12.25 -9.07 6.20
C ALA A 68 12.47 -9.27 4.69
N THR A 69 12.15 -8.26 3.88
CA THR A 69 12.42 -8.27 2.43
C THR A 69 13.92 -8.40 2.17
N MET A 70 14.75 -7.62 2.82
CA MET A 70 16.21 -7.73 2.69
C MET A 70 16.75 -9.09 3.15
N ALA A 71 16.21 -9.65 4.25
CA ALA A 71 16.58 -10.98 4.72
C ALA A 71 16.15 -12.07 3.73
N SER A 72 14.98 -11.92 3.14
CA SER A 72 14.46 -12.79 2.09
C SER A 72 15.36 -12.78 0.86
N LEU A 73 15.69 -11.61 0.33
CA LEU A 73 16.59 -11.46 -0.84
C LEU A 73 17.99 -12.04 -0.56
N LYS A 74 18.49 -11.94 0.67
CA LYS A 74 19.76 -12.55 1.11
C LYS A 74 19.63 -14.04 1.44
N LYS A 75 18.49 -14.68 1.16
CA LYS A 75 18.20 -16.09 1.41
C LYS A 75 18.43 -16.51 2.87
N ARG A 76 18.12 -15.64 3.81
CA ARG A 76 18.30 -15.86 5.26
C ARG A 76 17.04 -16.37 5.96
N LEU A 77 15.91 -16.42 5.26
CA LEU A 77 14.63 -16.87 5.83
C LEU A 77 14.46 -18.39 5.58
N GLN A 78 13.93 -19.08 6.59
CA GLN A 78 13.51 -20.47 6.51
C GLN A 78 12.10 -20.54 5.91
N LEU A 79 11.99 -20.23 4.63
CA LEU A 79 10.75 -20.20 3.88
C LEU A 79 10.97 -20.91 2.55
N ASP A 80 9.94 -21.63 2.08
CA ASP A 80 9.97 -22.23 0.76
C ASP A 80 10.23 -21.18 -0.33
N LYS A 81 11.09 -21.53 -1.28
CA LYS A 81 11.53 -20.62 -2.34
C LYS A 81 10.40 -20.18 -3.28
N GLN A 82 9.39 -21.02 -3.49
CA GLN A 82 8.26 -20.69 -4.35
C GLN A 82 7.35 -19.68 -3.65
N VAL A 83 7.06 -19.90 -2.37
CA VAL A 83 6.29 -18.97 -1.54
C VAL A 83 7.02 -17.62 -1.42
N GLN A 84 8.33 -17.64 -1.16
CA GLN A 84 9.14 -16.44 -1.12
C GLN A 84 9.06 -15.64 -2.42
N ARG A 85 9.23 -16.29 -3.56
CA ARG A 85 9.13 -15.65 -4.88
C ARG A 85 7.73 -15.08 -5.12
N LEU A 86 6.69 -15.84 -4.81
CA LEU A 86 5.31 -15.41 -4.98
C LEU A 86 5.05 -14.11 -4.21
N VAL A 87 5.40 -14.08 -2.92
CA VAL A 87 5.21 -12.90 -2.06
C VAL A 87 5.97 -11.69 -2.61
N LEU A 88 7.23 -11.87 -3.00
CA LEU A 88 8.04 -10.77 -3.55
C LEU A 88 7.54 -10.30 -4.91
N CYS A 89 7.09 -11.22 -5.77
CA CYS A 89 6.53 -10.87 -7.09
C CYS A 89 5.19 -10.14 -7.00
N ILE A 90 4.43 -10.32 -5.93
CA ILE A 90 3.21 -9.54 -5.67
C ILE A 90 3.56 -8.17 -5.10
N ALA A 91 4.41 -8.13 -4.07
CA ALA A 91 4.66 -6.92 -3.31
C ALA A 91 5.57 -5.91 -4.02
N LEU A 92 6.73 -6.34 -4.51
CA LEU A 92 7.75 -5.42 -5.02
C LEU A 92 7.32 -4.66 -6.29
N PRO A 93 6.72 -5.29 -7.31
CA PRO A 93 6.27 -4.56 -8.48
C PRO A 93 5.22 -3.50 -8.15
N MET A 94 4.28 -3.82 -7.25
CA MET A 94 3.23 -2.90 -6.84
C MET A 94 3.80 -1.67 -6.14
N ILE A 95 4.67 -1.85 -5.15
CA ILE A 95 5.33 -0.74 -4.44
C ILE A 95 6.16 0.09 -5.43
N LEU A 96 6.93 -0.56 -6.32
CA LEU A 96 7.76 0.12 -7.30
C LEU A 96 6.93 0.99 -8.25
N VAL A 97 5.81 0.47 -8.75
CA VAL A 97 4.91 1.20 -9.64
C VAL A 97 4.40 2.48 -8.97
N PHE A 98 3.89 2.41 -7.75
CA PHE A 98 3.38 3.59 -7.06
C PHE A 98 4.50 4.56 -6.64
N LEU A 99 5.68 4.08 -6.27
CA LEU A 99 6.84 4.95 -6.04
C LEU A 99 7.27 5.68 -7.33
N VAL A 100 7.23 5.02 -8.48
CA VAL A 100 7.53 5.68 -9.76
C VAL A 100 6.45 6.71 -10.11
N PHE A 101 5.17 6.38 -9.90
CA PHE A 101 4.09 7.34 -10.13
C PHE A 101 4.17 8.55 -9.20
N SER A 102 4.58 8.36 -7.95
CA SER A 102 4.73 9.44 -6.99
C SER A 102 5.81 10.46 -7.37
N LEU A 103 6.74 10.10 -8.27
CA LEU A 103 7.71 11.04 -8.82
C LEU A 103 7.09 12.12 -9.74
N THR A 104 5.89 11.85 -10.25
CA THR A 104 5.24 12.78 -11.19
C THR A 104 3.90 13.30 -10.66
N ARG A 105 3.27 12.58 -9.73
CA ARG A 105 1.94 12.88 -9.21
C ARG A 105 1.75 12.43 -7.77
N PRO A 106 0.83 13.06 -7.02
CA PRO A 106 0.42 12.55 -5.72
C PRO A 106 -0.18 11.15 -5.87
N THR A 107 0.28 10.24 -5.04
CA THR A 107 -0.25 8.89 -4.85
C THR A 107 -0.79 8.76 -3.43
N LEU A 108 -1.62 7.77 -3.19
CA LEU A 108 -2.20 7.55 -1.88
C LEU A 108 -1.60 6.29 -1.25
N PRO A 109 -1.00 6.37 -0.05
CA PRO A 109 -0.26 5.27 0.58
C PRO A 109 -1.09 3.98 0.73
N HIS A 110 -2.41 4.08 0.87
CA HIS A 110 -3.29 2.93 0.99
C HIS A 110 -3.42 2.11 -0.31
N TRP A 111 -3.02 2.65 -1.46
CA TRP A 111 -3.01 1.87 -2.71
C TRP A 111 -2.02 0.72 -2.66
N ASN A 112 -0.93 0.86 -1.89
CA ASN A 112 0.06 -0.17 -1.67
C ASN A 112 -0.32 -1.18 -0.56
N ALA A 113 -1.47 -1.05 0.10
CA ALA A 113 -1.88 -1.93 1.19
C ALA A 113 -1.80 -3.44 0.85
N PRO A 114 -2.25 -3.94 -0.32
CA PRO A 114 -2.11 -5.36 -0.66
C PRO A 114 -0.67 -5.85 -0.71
N ALA A 115 0.28 -5.00 -1.14
CA ALA A 115 1.71 -5.31 -1.14
C ALA A 115 2.23 -5.48 0.30
N TYR A 116 1.86 -4.57 1.20
CA TYR A 116 2.27 -4.65 2.61
C TYR A 116 1.65 -5.82 3.35
N VAL A 117 0.41 -6.21 3.04
CA VAL A 117 -0.19 -7.46 3.58
C VAL A 117 0.71 -8.65 3.25
N SER A 118 1.21 -8.74 2.01
CA SER A 118 2.15 -9.79 1.60
C SER A 118 3.49 -9.69 2.36
N LEU A 119 4.03 -8.48 2.57
CA LEU A 119 5.29 -8.27 3.30
C LEU A 119 5.16 -8.52 4.81
N ILE A 120 3.96 -8.36 5.40
CA ILE A 120 3.70 -8.73 6.80
C ILE A 120 3.92 -10.24 7.00
N LEU A 121 3.54 -11.08 6.02
CA LEU A 121 3.82 -12.52 6.08
C LEU A 121 5.33 -12.80 6.13
N LEU A 122 6.13 -12.10 5.32
CA LEU A 122 7.60 -12.22 5.40
C LEU A 122 8.14 -11.72 6.75
N SER A 123 7.56 -10.65 7.29
CA SER A 123 7.93 -10.11 8.59
C SER A 123 7.67 -11.11 9.72
N ALA A 124 6.54 -11.81 9.67
CA ALA A 124 6.21 -12.87 10.62
C ALA A 124 7.23 -14.03 10.55
N VAL A 125 7.60 -14.47 9.33
CA VAL A 125 8.64 -15.50 9.14
C VAL A 125 9.99 -15.02 9.68
N TYR A 126 10.38 -13.77 9.38
CA TYR A 126 11.62 -13.17 9.90
C TYR A 126 11.65 -13.15 11.42
N LEU A 127 10.57 -12.73 12.06
CA LEU A 127 10.48 -12.71 13.52
C LEU A 127 10.53 -14.11 14.10
N ARG A 128 9.83 -15.08 13.51
CA ARG A 128 9.89 -16.49 13.90
C ARG A 128 11.32 -17.02 13.84
N ASP A 129 12.01 -16.84 12.72
CA ASP A 129 13.36 -17.38 12.52
C ASP A 129 14.37 -16.75 13.48
N LYS A 130 14.19 -15.45 13.78
CA LYS A 130 15.06 -14.73 14.72
C LYS A 130 14.82 -15.12 16.18
N HIS A 131 13.60 -15.50 16.55
CA HIS A 131 13.20 -15.82 17.93
C HIS A 131 12.96 -17.31 18.16
N ASN A 132 13.36 -18.17 17.22
CA ASN A 132 13.12 -19.62 17.29
C ASN A 132 13.68 -20.33 18.55
N LYS A 133 14.59 -19.67 19.27
CA LYS A 133 15.19 -20.18 20.52
C LYS A 133 14.63 -19.51 21.79
N SER A 134 13.61 -18.69 21.68
CA SER A 134 13.09 -17.90 22.78
C SER A 134 11.58 -18.08 22.92
N ASP A 135 11.11 -18.45 24.09
CA ASP A 135 9.67 -18.53 24.41
C ASP A 135 9.02 -17.14 24.57
N LYS A 136 9.82 -16.07 24.48
CA LYS A 136 9.32 -14.71 24.65
C LYS A 136 8.80 -14.14 23.34
N LEU A 137 7.66 -13.47 23.41
CA LEU A 137 7.10 -12.73 22.27
C LEU A 137 8.09 -11.67 21.77
N PRO A 138 8.35 -11.61 20.42
CA PRO A 138 9.19 -10.56 19.86
C PRO A 138 8.71 -9.16 20.23
N LYS A 139 9.59 -8.33 20.79
CA LYS A 139 9.24 -6.96 21.25
C LYS A 139 8.60 -6.07 20.18
N ALA A 140 8.87 -6.36 18.93
CA ALA A 140 8.26 -5.64 17.81
C ALA A 140 6.73 -5.81 17.76
N ILE A 141 6.19 -6.94 18.18
CA ILE A 141 4.74 -7.20 18.15
C ILE A 141 3.99 -6.29 19.14
N PRO A 142 4.31 -6.31 20.46
CA PRO A 142 3.62 -5.41 21.40
C PRO A 142 3.90 -3.94 21.08
N ALA A 143 5.09 -3.60 20.59
CA ALA A 143 5.39 -2.22 20.19
C ALA A 143 4.53 -1.76 19.01
N SER A 144 4.36 -2.58 17.97
CA SER A 144 3.47 -2.29 16.84
C SER A 144 2.01 -2.15 17.31
N LEU A 145 1.54 -3.03 18.18
CA LEU A 145 0.20 -2.95 18.75
C LEU A 145 0.01 -1.66 19.56
N SER A 146 1.01 -1.27 20.36
CA SER A 146 0.96 -0.01 21.13
C SER A 146 0.87 1.20 20.22
N VAL A 147 1.64 1.27 19.13
CA VAL A 147 1.55 2.35 18.14
C VAL A 147 0.14 2.39 17.53
N LEU A 148 -0.42 1.25 17.14
CA LEU A 148 -1.77 1.18 16.59
C LEU A 148 -2.81 1.70 17.57
N LEU A 149 -2.78 1.23 18.81
CA LEU A 149 -3.75 1.65 19.84
C LEU A 149 -3.63 3.13 20.17
N LEU A 150 -2.41 3.68 20.25
CA LEU A 150 -2.18 5.11 20.45
C LEU A 150 -2.70 5.93 19.27
N SER A 151 -2.48 5.49 18.04
CA SER A 151 -3.00 6.17 16.84
C SER A 151 -4.52 6.17 16.80
N LEU A 152 -5.16 5.05 17.15
CA LEU A 152 -6.61 4.96 17.24
C LEU A 152 -7.19 5.85 18.35
N ALA A 153 -6.53 5.89 19.52
CA ALA A 153 -6.93 6.74 20.62
C ALA A 153 -6.79 8.23 20.26
N ALA A 154 -5.67 8.60 19.62
CA ALA A 154 -5.45 9.96 19.17
C ALA A 154 -6.47 10.38 18.10
N GLY A 155 -6.74 9.54 17.10
CA GLY A 155 -7.75 9.80 16.08
C GLY A 155 -9.16 9.89 16.67
N GLY A 156 -9.52 9.00 17.60
CA GLY A 156 -10.79 9.07 18.30
C GLY A 156 -10.96 10.32 19.19
N ALA A 157 -9.87 10.76 19.83
CA ALA A 157 -9.86 12.01 20.57
C ALA A 157 -10.03 13.20 19.64
N GLU A 158 -9.34 13.21 18.48
CA GLU A 158 -9.45 14.26 17.47
C GLU A 158 -10.88 14.39 16.94
N ILE A 159 -11.51 13.28 16.56
CA ILE A 159 -12.91 13.26 16.10
C ILE A 159 -13.86 13.86 17.17
N LYS A 160 -13.59 13.62 18.45
CA LYS A 160 -14.42 14.10 19.54
C LYS A 160 -14.17 15.57 19.92
N THR A 161 -12.92 16.01 19.85
CA THR A 161 -12.50 17.32 20.41
C THR A 161 -12.23 18.37 19.34
N GLY A 162 -11.93 17.97 18.09
CA GLY A 162 -11.53 18.87 17.02
C GLY A 162 -10.30 19.70 17.38
N PHE A 163 -9.34 19.13 18.12
CA PHE A 163 -8.19 19.87 18.65
C PHE A 163 -7.27 20.38 17.53
N ILE A 164 -7.16 19.62 16.43
CA ILE A 164 -6.39 20.04 15.25
C ILE A 164 -7.32 20.81 14.33
N PRO A 165 -7.10 22.11 14.07
CA PRO A 165 -7.98 22.90 13.21
C PRO A 165 -7.76 22.54 11.74
N LEU A 166 -8.28 21.39 11.31
CA LEU A 166 -8.17 20.89 9.93
C LEU A 166 -8.90 21.79 8.94
N ASP A 167 -9.98 22.46 9.38
CA ASP A 167 -10.82 23.33 8.55
C ASP A 167 -10.10 24.59 8.01
N LYS A 168 -8.95 24.96 8.60
CA LYS A 168 -8.22 26.17 8.20
C LYS A 168 -7.29 25.95 7.00
N HIS A 169 -7.08 24.73 6.57
CA HIS A 169 -6.14 24.39 5.49
C HIS A 169 -6.76 23.68 4.29
N THR A 170 -8.02 23.31 4.39
CA THR A 170 -8.80 22.81 3.25
C THR A 170 -9.78 23.89 2.83
N GLU A 171 -9.43 24.65 1.80
CA GLU A 171 -10.44 25.46 1.13
C GLU A 171 -11.51 24.49 0.57
N PRO A 172 -12.81 24.70 0.89
CA PRO A 172 -13.88 23.79 0.41
C PRO A 172 -13.95 23.67 -1.11
N GLU A 173 -13.36 24.61 -1.84
CA GLU A 173 -13.30 24.64 -3.29
C GLU A 173 -12.38 23.59 -3.90
N GLN A 174 -11.39 23.07 -3.16
CA GLN A 174 -10.45 22.08 -3.69
C GLN A 174 -10.95 20.64 -3.55
N LEU A 175 -11.82 20.36 -2.60
CA LEU A 175 -12.40 19.02 -2.40
C LEU A 175 -13.51 18.67 -3.42
N GLY A 176 -14.11 19.66 -4.07
CA GLY A 176 -15.23 19.46 -5.00
C GLY A 176 -14.88 19.54 -6.48
N ARG A 177 -13.67 19.97 -6.85
CA ARG A 177 -13.31 20.26 -8.25
C ARG A 177 -12.41 19.20 -8.89
N ASP A 178 -11.67 18.47 -8.09
CA ASP A 178 -10.70 17.48 -8.60
C ASP A 178 -11.17 16.03 -8.49
N ASP A 179 -12.33 15.78 -7.86
CA ASP A 179 -12.85 14.43 -7.62
C ASP A 179 -14.05 14.05 -8.51
N PHE A 180 -14.44 14.93 -9.47
CA PHE A 180 -15.49 14.62 -10.46
C PHE A 180 -15.02 14.85 -11.88
#